data_907e4754c9ad5d54cb36e56044b255e9
#
_entry.id   907e4754c9ad5d54cb36e56044b255e9
#
_cell.length_a   1.000
_cell.length_b   1.000
_cell.length_c   1.000
_cell.angle_alpha   90.00
_cell.angle_beta   90.00
_cell.angle_gamma   90.00
#
_symmetry.space_group_name_H-M   'P 1'
#
loop_
_entity.id
_entity.type
_entity.pdbx_description
1 polymer ?
#
loop_
_entity_poly.entity_id
_entity_poly.type
_entity_poly.pdbx_seq_one_letter_code
_entity_poly.pdbx_strand_id
1 'polypeptide(L)'
;MSKQVEKIKELIAKREQARLGGGEKAIEKQHARGKYTARERIDMLLDEGSFEEVDMFKLHRCTNFGMEKKQFLGDGVVAGSGTIDGRLVYVFAQDFTVNGGSLSETMAEKICKVMDLGMKMGAPVIGINDSGGARIQEGINALGGYAEIFERNILASGVIPQISDIFGPCAGGAVYSPALTDFTLMMENTSYMFLTGPKVVKSVTGEDVDQESLGGASVHSTKSGVTHFTASTEEEAIQMIKTLISYIPQNNMEEAPRVECSDPINRMEDSLNEILPDDPNKAYDMYKVITAVVDDGEFFEVQPKFAKNIIVGFARFNGQSVGIVANQPSCYAGVLDVNASRKGARFVRFCDAFNIPIVSLVDVPGFLPGTGQEYNAVILHGAQLLYAYGEATVPKVTVTLRKSYGGSHIVMGCKQLRTDMNYAWPNAEIAVMGASGAVAVLYAKEAKGAEDPKAFMAEKEQEYSDLFANPYQAAKYGYIDDVIEPRNTRFRICRGLAQLACKKQNLPAKKHGCMPM
;
A
#
# COMPACT_ATOMS: atom_id res chain seq x y z
N MET A 1 42.58 34.32 21.07
CA MET A 1 41.85 33.67 19.97
C MET A 1 41.14 34.73 19.13
N SER A 2 41.01 34.53 17.84
CA SER A 2 40.27 35.51 17.04
C SER A 2 38.75 35.44 17.36
N LYS A 3 38.05 36.59 17.28
CA LYS A 3 36.57 36.64 17.45
C LYS A 3 35.83 35.58 16.60
N GLN A 4 36.34 35.28 15.42
CA GLN A 4 35.78 34.26 14.52
C GLN A 4 35.87 32.85 15.13
N VAL A 5 37.00 32.49 15.74
CA VAL A 5 37.17 31.17 16.38
C VAL A 5 36.25 30.99 17.59
N GLU A 6 35.99 32.07 18.35
CA GLU A 6 35.03 32.04 19.48
C GLU A 6 33.59 31.81 18.98
N LYS A 7 33.17 32.49 17.90
CA LYS A 7 31.84 32.24 17.29
C LYS A 7 31.70 30.84 16.69
N ILE A 8 32.76 30.26 16.14
CA ILE A 8 32.75 28.87 15.65
C ILE A 8 32.56 27.91 16.83
N LYS A 9 33.24 28.12 17.94
CA LYS A 9 33.06 27.29 19.14
C LYS A 9 31.64 27.38 19.69
N GLU A 10 31.04 28.58 19.72
CA GLU A 10 29.66 28.77 20.11
C GLU A 10 28.70 28.01 19.17
N LEU A 11 28.90 28.06 17.85
CA LEU A 11 28.13 27.33 16.87
C LEU A 11 28.20 25.80 17.12
N ILE A 12 29.42 25.29 17.34
CA ILE A 12 29.61 23.85 17.62
C ILE A 12 28.83 23.43 18.88
N ALA A 13 28.98 24.20 19.97
CA ALA A 13 28.27 23.92 21.22
C ALA A 13 26.73 23.94 21.05
N LYS A 14 26.19 24.90 20.28
CA LYS A 14 24.76 24.97 19.99
C LYS A 14 24.30 23.78 19.13
N ARG A 15 25.09 23.32 18.18
CA ARG A 15 24.78 22.12 17.38
C ARG A 15 24.77 20.86 18.25
N GLU A 16 25.75 20.69 19.14
CA GLU A 16 25.78 19.61 20.11
C GLU A 16 24.55 19.62 21.01
N GLN A 17 24.19 20.80 21.54
CA GLN A 17 22.95 20.98 22.32
C GLN A 17 21.69 20.58 21.53
N ALA A 18 21.58 20.99 20.27
CA ALA A 18 20.44 20.66 19.40
C ALA A 18 20.34 19.14 19.14
N ARG A 19 21.49 18.45 19.03
CA ARG A 19 21.54 17.02 18.82
C ARG A 19 21.07 16.21 20.03
N LEU A 20 21.17 16.75 21.23
CA LEU A 20 20.71 16.10 22.45
C LEU A 20 19.18 16.11 22.63
N GLY A 21 18.43 16.86 21.79
CA GLY A 21 16.97 16.93 21.89
C GLY A 21 16.49 17.24 23.30
N GLY A 22 15.79 16.29 23.96
CA GLY A 22 15.33 16.40 25.33
C GLY A 22 16.40 16.19 26.41
N GLY A 23 17.67 15.95 26.01
CA GLY A 23 18.84 15.72 26.86
C GLY A 23 19.12 14.25 27.16
N GLU A 24 20.34 13.98 27.65
CA GLU A 24 20.87 12.61 27.85
C GLU A 24 19.91 11.69 28.62
N LYS A 25 19.34 12.16 29.73
CA LYS A 25 18.39 11.35 30.53
C LYS A 25 17.12 10.96 29.74
N ALA A 26 16.67 11.82 28.83
CA ALA A 26 15.51 11.52 28.02
C ALA A 26 15.87 10.52 26.91
N ILE A 27 17.07 10.61 26.35
CA ILE A 27 17.63 9.64 25.40
C ILE A 27 17.79 8.27 26.06
N GLU A 28 18.43 8.19 27.24
CA GLU A 28 18.56 6.94 28.00
C GLU A 28 17.20 6.26 28.26
N LYS A 29 16.19 7.06 28.61
CA LYS A 29 14.82 6.57 28.82
C LYS A 29 14.18 6.07 27.52
N GLN A 30 14.49 6.66 26.37
CA GLN A 30 14.04 6.21 25.05
C GLN A 30 14.66 4.85 24.70
N HIS A 31 15.98 4.74 24.86
CA HIS A 31 16.72 3.49 24.64
C HIS A 31 16.28 2.37 25.61
N ALA A 32 16.03 2.67 26.88
CA ALA A 32 15.52 1.70 27.84
C ALA A 32 14.15 1.10 27.47
N ARG A 33 13.43 1.72 26.52
CA ARG A 33 12.17 1.21 25.95
C ARG A 33 12.39 0.43 24.66
N GLY A 34 13.64 0.19 24.25
CA GLY A 34 13.99 -0.46 23.00
C GLY A 34 13.72 0.40 21.76
N LYS A 35 13.78 1.73 21.89
CA LYS A 35 13.47 2.69 20.82
C LYS A 35 14.68 3.57 20.53
N TYR A 36 14.94 3.83 19.26
CA TYR A 36 15.93 4.80 18.82
C TYR A 36 15.40 6.24 18.92
N THR A 37 16.31 7.21 18.94
CA THR A 37 15.99 8.63 18.82
C THR A 37 15.64 9.01 17.38
N ALA A 38 15.03 10.17 17.19
CA ALA A 38 14.72 10.68 15.84
C ALA A 38 15.97 10.78 14.94
N ARG A 39 17.12 11.17 15.50
CA ARG A 39 18.38 11.27 14.74
C ARG A 39 18.93 9.92 14.34
N GLU A 40 19.00 8.98 15.27
CA GLU A 40 19.45 7.62 14.97
C GLU A 40 18.60 6.95 13.88
N ARG A 41 17.27 7.18 13.88
CA ARG A 41 16.37 6.70 12.83
C ARG A 41 16.68 7.32 11.46
N ILE A 42 16.96 8.62 11.41
CA ILE A 42 17.37 9.30 10.17
C ILE A 42 18.74 8.79 9.68
N ASP A 43 19.69 8.63 10.59
CA ASP A 43 21.04 8.13 10.27
C ASP A 43 20.99 6.68 9.73
N MET A 44 20.08 5.83 10.23
CA MET A 44 19.86 4.48 9.69
C MET A 44 19.14 4.49 8.34
N LEU A 45 18.23 5.45 8.13
CA LEU A 45 17.42 5.52 6.92
C LEU A 45 18.21 6.03 5.71
N LEU A 46 19.00 7.07 5.90
CA LEU A 46 19.68 7.78 4.80
C LEU A 46 21.09 7.23 4.55
N ASP A 47 21.58 7.49 3.35
CA ASP A 47 22.98 7.20 3.00
C ASP A 47 23.94 7.98 3.89
N GLU A 48 25.04 7.39 4.28
CA GLU A 48 26.03 7.98 5.18
C GLU A 48 26.49 9.35 4.67
N GLY A 49 26.40 10.37 5.54
CA GLY A 49 26.85 11.74 5.25
C GLY A 49 25.95 12.52 4.30
N SER A 50 24.78 11.97 3.87
CA SER A 50 23.88 12.66 2.94
C SER A 50 22.88 13.61 3.61
N PHE A 51 22.71 13.54 4.92
CA PHE A 51 21.68 14.29 5.63
C PHE A 51 22.00 15.78 5.77
N GLU A 52 21.12 16.61 5.22
CA GLU A 52 21.15 18.08 5.35
C GLU A 52 19.95 18.55 6.18
N GLU A 53 20.20 18.86 7.44
CA GLU A 53 19.17 19.30 8.40
C GLU A 53 18.75 20.74 8.17
N VAL A 54 17.45 21.02 8.21
CA VAL A 54 16.89 22.38 8.17
C VAL A 54 16.33 22.80 9.53
N ASP A 55 16.41 24.09 9.83
CA ASP A 55 15.82 24.74 11.03
C ASP A 55 16.25 24.09 12.36
N MET A 56 17.49 23.58 12.45
CA MET A 56 18.06 22.98 13.68
C MET A 56 17.94 23.88 14.90
N PHE A 57 18.00 25.21 14.76
CA PHE A 57 18.01 26.17 15.86
C PHE A 57 16.64 26.81 16.12
N LYS A 58 15.59 26.37 15.43
CA LYS A 58 14.25 26.93 15.58
C LYS A 58 13.67 26.56 16.94
N LEU A 59 12.95 27.49 17.59
CA LEU A 59 12.35 27.33 18.91
C LEU A 59 10.84 27.58 18.82
N HIS A 60 10.06 26.95 19.70
CA HIS A 60 8.64 27.29 19.82
C HIS A 60 8.42 28.69 20.38
N ARG A 61 7.25 29.26 20.10
CA ARG A 61 6.86 30.61 20.51
C ARG A 61 5.87 30.65 21.69
N CYS A 62 5.58 29.48 22.29
CA CYS A 62 4.63 29.39 23.38
C CYS A 62 5.20 29.98 24.67
N THR A 63 4.44 30.91 25.25
CA THR A 63 4.78 31.55 26.53
C THR A 63 3.84 31.16 27.66
N ASN A 64 2.81 30.34 27.38
CA ASN A 64 1.83 29.90 28.37
C ASN A 64 2.32 28.67 29.16
N PHE A 65 1.78 28.47 30.36
CA PHE A 65 2.00 27.28 31.20
C PHE A 65 3.48 26.97 31.48
N GLY A 66 4.34 27.99 31.51
CA GLY A 66 5.78 27.84 31.81
C GLY A 66 6.59 27.30 30.63
N MET A 67 6.04 27.29 29.43
CA MET A 67 6.74 26.82 28.22
C MET A 67 7.91 27.72 27.83
N GLU A 68 7.89 29.01 28.17
CA GLU A 68 9.01 29.93 27.98
C GLU A 68 10.34 29.47 28.63
N LYS A 69 10.23 28.58 29.62
CA LYS A 69 11.39 27.95 30.31
C LYS A 69 11.78 26.60 29.76
N LYS A 70 11.00 26.04 28.81
CA LYS A 70 11.20 24.71 28.20
C LYS A 70 11.53 24.83 26.74
N GLN A 71 12.60 25.53 26.43
CA GLN A 71 13.07 25.79 25.08
C GLN A 71 14.07 24.71 24.65
N PHE A 72 13.72 23.95 23.58
CA PHE A 72 14.58 22.94 22.98
C PHE A 72 14.87 23.33 21.53
N LEU A 73 16.15 23.34 21.16
CA LEU A 73 16.56 23.61 19.76
C LEU A 73 15.98 22.55 18.83
N GLY A 74 15.36 23.01 17.75
CA GLY A 74 14.68 22.14 16.80
C GLY A 74 13.25 21.77 17.15
N ASP A 75 12.78 22.11 18.37
CA ASP A 75 11.42 21.95 18.91
C ASP A 75 10.76 20.57 18.65
N GLY A 76 11.51 19.48 18.88
CA GLY A 76 10.96 18.12 18.88
C GLY A 76 10.71 17.51 17.49
N VAL A 77 11.32 18.06 16.43
CA VAL A 77 11.39 17.42 15.13
C VAL A 77 12.72 17.65 14.47
N VAL A 78 13.32 16.58 13.96
CA VAL A 78 14.49 16.62 13.08
C VAL A 78 13.97 16.51 11.66
N ALA A 79 14.31 17.46 10.79
CA ALA A 79 13.77 17.53 9.45
C ALA A 79 14.82 18.00 8.45
N GLY A 80 14.79 17.47 7.23
CA GLY A 80 15.76 17.80 6.20
C GLY A 80 15.63 16.94 4.96
N SER A 81 16.72 16.82 4.22
CA SER A 81 16.82 15.95 3.05
C SER A 81 18.08 15.10 3.11
N GLY A 82 18.09 14.01 2.36
CA GLY A 82 19.23 13.14 2.17
C GLY A 82 18.97 12.19 1.00
N THR A 83 19.76 11.14 0.91
CA THR A 83 19.56 10.15 -0.15
C THR A 83 19.31 8.75 0.43
N ILE A 84 18.61 7.92 -0.33
CA ILE A 84 18.48 6.48 -0.14
C ILE A 84 18.93 5.83 -1.45
N ASP A 85 20.01 5.07 -1.42
CA ASP A 85 20.64 4.49 -2.60
C ASP A 85 20.88 5.56 -3.70
N GLY A 86 21.39 6.74 -3.30
CA GLY A 86 21.66 7.89 -4.15
C GLY A 86 20.44 8.69 -4.60
N ARG A 87 19.22 8.28 -4.26
CA ARG A 87 17.96 8.97 -4.63
C ARG A 87 17.57 9.97 -3.56
N LEU A 88 17.30 11.22 -3.95
CA LEU A 88 16.88 12.29 -3.05
C LEU A 88 15.54 11.96 -2.39
N VAL A 89 15.50 12.10 -1.07
CA VAL A 89 14.26 12.05 -0.27
C VAL A 89 14.24 13.19 0.73
N TYR A 90 13.04 13.61 1.12
CA TYR A 90 12.82 14.51 2.22
C TYR A 90 12.29 13.75 3.41
N VAL A 91 12.78 14.06 4.61
CA VAL A 91 12.45 13.34 5.83
C VAL A 91 12.15 14.29 6.98
N PHE A 92 11.18 13.93 7.79
CA PHE A 92 11.02 14.49 9.12
C PHE A 92 10.84 13.35 10.15
N ALA A 93 11.45 13.49 11.32
CA ALA A 93 11.32 12.54 12.42
C ALA A 93 10.95 13.27 13.70
N GLN A 94 9.82 12.90 14.29
CA GLN A 94 9.37 13.46 15.56
C GLN A 94 10.21 12.89 16.70
N ASP A 95 10.71 13.77 17.57
CA ASP A 95 11.56 13.43 18.69
C ASP A 95 10.73 13.32 19.97
N PHE A 96 10.42 12.10 20.36
CA PHE A 96 9.64 11.83 21.57
C PHE A 96 10.34 12.31 22.87
N THR A 97 11.67 12.50 22.84
CA THR A 97 12.44 13.03 23.98
C THR A 97 12.08 14.47 24.30
N VAL A 98 11.54 15.22 23.32
CA VAL A 98 11.13 16.61 23.47
C VAL A 98 9.61 16.71 23.59
N ASN A 99 9.12 17.01 24.78
CA ASN A 99 7.69 17.19 25.07
C ASN A 99 6.80 16.02 24.56
N GLY A 100 7.31 14.77 24.54
CA GLY A 100 6.61 13.60 24.05
C GLY A 100 6.28 13.67 22.55
N GLY A 101 7.10 14.35 21.75
CA GLY A 101 6.89 14.51 20.32
C GLY A 101 5.61 15.27 19.95
N SER A 102 5.00 16.01 20.90
CA SER A 102 3.74 16.70 20.68
C SER A 102 3.90 17.86 19.68
N LEU A 103 2.98 17.95 18.71
CA LEU A 103 3.03 18.94 17.65
C LEU A 103 2.78 20.35 18.18
N SER A 104 3.74 21.22 17.97
CA SER A 104 3.65 22.68 18.13
C SER A 104 3.42 23.35 16.77
N GLU A 105 3.07 24.63 16.79
CA GLU A 105 3.06 25.46 15.59
C GLU A 105 4.44 25.44 14.89
N THR A 106 5.53 25.60 15.65
CA THR A 106 6.91 25.60 15.13
C THR A 106 7.32 24.25 14.52
N MET A 107 6.96 23.14 15.17
CA MET A 107 7.18 21.80 14.61
C MET A 107 6.43 21.62 13.30
N ALA A 108 5.17 22.03 13.23
CA ALA A 108 4.37 21.99 12.02
C ALA A 108 5.00 22.81 10.87
N GLU A 109 5.47 24.02 11.16
CA GLU A 109 6.16 24.85 10.16
C GLU A 109 7.42 24.16 9.58
N LYS A 110 8.19 23.43 10.40
CA LYS A 110 9.36 22.67 9.92
C LYS A 110 8.94 21.50 9.04
N ILE A 111 7.92 20.72 9.45
CA ILE A 111 7.38 19.62 8.65
C ILE A 111 6.84 20.15 7.32
N CYS A 112 6.02 21.20 7.33
CA CYS A 112 5.48 21.83 6.14
C CYS A 112 6.59 22.31 5.19
N LYS A 113 7.65 22.92 5.71
CA LYS A 113 8.80 23.36 4.91
C LYS A 113 9.46 22.20 4.16
N VAL A 114 9.65 21.06 4.81
CA VAL A 114 10.22 19.87 4.21
C VAL A 114 9.28 19.27 3.15
N MET A 115 7.97 19.23 3.43
CA MET A 115 6.96 18.77 2.46
C MET A 115 6.91 19.69 1.24
N ASP A 116 6.94 21.01 1.44
CA ASP A 116 6.97 22.00 0.35
C ASP A 116 8.24 21.86 -0.52
N LEU A 117 9.39 21.56 0.09
CA LEU A 117 10.63 21.29 -0.63
C LEU A 117 10.54 19.96 -1.41
N GLY A 118 9.99 18.90 -0.81
CA GLY A 118 9.73 17.63 -1.49
C GLY A 118 8.86 17.83 -2.74
N MET A 119 7.77 18.58 -2.62
CA MET A 119 6.90 18.92 -3.76
C MET A 119 7.62 19.72 -4.85
N LYS A 120 8.44 20.70 -4.48
CA LYS A 120 9.21 21.51 -5.44
C LYS A 120 10.27 20.71 -6.19
N MET A 121 10.87 19.75 -5.52
CA MET A 121 11.93 18.91 -6.09
C MET A 121 11.40 17.64 -6.74
N GLY A 122 10.09 17.36 -6.61
CA GLY A 122 9.50 16.09 -7.08
C GLY A 122 10.14 14.88 -6.41
N ALA A 123 10.31 14.89 -5.10
CA ALA A 123 10.99 13.85 -4.35
C ALA A 123 10.09 13.30 -3.23
N PRO A 124 10.20 11.99 -2.90
CA PRO A 124 9.42 11.36 -1.84
C PRO A 124 9.58 12.07 -0.50
N VAL A 125 8.51 12.08 0.30
CA VAL A 125 8.52 12.55 1.69
C VAL A 125 8.27 11.37 2.63
N ILE A 126 9.18 11.19 3.59
CA ILE A 126 9.12 10.12 4.60
C ILE A 126 8.94 10.77 5.97
N GLY A 127 7.83 10.47 6.64
CA GLY A 127 7.53 10.94 7.98
C GLY A 127 7.71 9.84 9.02
N ILE A 128 8.64 10.03 9.96
CA ILE A 128 8.83 9.14 11.10
C ILE A 128 8.05 9.71 12.30
N ASN A 129 6.96 9.06 12.66
CA ASN A 129 5.99 9.53 13.62
C ASN A 129 6.19 8.88 14.99
N ASP A 130 6.35 9.70 16.03
CA ASP A 130 6.44 9.29 17.43
C ASP A 130 5.92 10.45 18.30
N SER A 131 4.59 10.54 18.45
CA SER A 131 3.93 11.75 18.97
C SER A 131 2.74 11.46 19.85
N GLY A 132 2.67 12.16 20.97
CA GLY A 132 1.49 12.18 21.85
C GLY A 132 0.30 13.00 21.32
N GLY A 133 0.39 13.56 20.09
CA GLY A 133 -0.66 14.39 19.50
C GLY A 133 -0.38 15.90 19.58
N ALA A 134 -1.40 16.73 19.62
CA ALA A 134 -1.25 18.18 19.68
C ALA A 134 -0.65 18.65 21.00
N ARG A 135 0.24 19.64 20.95
CA ARG A 135 0.78 20.33 22.13
C ARG A 135 -0.30 21.21 22.75
N ILE A 136 -0.97 20.71 23.79
CA ILE A 136 -2.16 21.36 24.37
C ILE A 136 -1.89 22.76 24.92
N GLN A 137 -0.66 23.06 25.30
CA GLN A 137 -0.25 24.39 25.78
C GLN A 137 -0.32 25.48 24.70
N GLU A 138 -0.31 25.08 23.43
CA GLU A 138 -0.40 25.99 22.28
C GLU A 138 -1.84 26.12 21.73
N GLY A 139 -2.78 25.32 22.25
CA GLY A 139 -4.20 25.42 21.92
C GLY A 139 -4.46 25.27 20.42
N ILE A 140 -5.18 26.27 19.85
CA ILE A 140 -5.60 26.25 18.46
C ILE A 140 -4.43 26.29 17.46
N ASN A 141 -3.27 26.86 17.83
CA ASN A 141 -2.11 26.92 16.96
C ASN A 141 -1.55 25.53 16.63
N ALA A 142 -1.58 24.61 17.59
CA ALA A 142 -1.22 23.21 17.36
C ALA A 142 -2.20 22.53 16.38
N LEU A 143 -3.51 22.81 16.49
CA LEU A 143 -4.51 22.30 15.53
C LEU A 143 -4.35 22.92 14.15
N GLY A 144 -4.06 24.22 14.06
CA GLY A 144 -3.73 24.90 12.81
C GLY A 144 -2.51 24.25 12.13
N GLY A 145 -1.48 23.91 12.92
CA GLY A 145 -0.31 23.19 12.43
C GLY A 145 -0.64 21.83 11.80
N TYR A 146 -1.55 21.05 12.40
CA TYR A 146 -2.03 19.80 11.77
C TYR A 146 -2.77 20.08 10.47
N ALA A 147 -3.64 21.08 10.41
CA ALA A 147 -4.37 21.41 9.18
C ALA A 147 -3.41 21.78 8.03
N GLU A 148 -2.35 22.51 8.31
CA GLU A 148 -1.30 22.85 7.34
C GLU A 148 -0.55 21.62 6.82
N ILE A 149 -0.30 20.63 7.66
CA ILE A 149 0.30 19.34 7.25
C ILE A 149 -0.69 18.56 6.38
N PHE A 150 -1.96 18.45 6.78
CA PHE A 150 -2.98 17.70 6.03
C PHE A 150 -3.20 18.28 4.64
N GLU A 151 -3.26 19.61 4.51
CA GLU A 151 -3.36 20.27 3.19
C GLU A 151 -2.21 19.85 2.28
N ARG A 152 -0.99 19.80 2.79
CA ARG A 152 0.18 19.36 2.02
C ARG A 152 0.13 17.87 1.67
N ASN A 153 -0.36 17.00 2.56
CA ASN A 153 -0.58 15.60 2.22
C ASN A 153 -1.57 15.47 1.06
N ILE A 154 -2.66 16.25 1.07
CA ILE A 154 -3.68 16.25 0.02
C ILE A 154 -3.09 16.73 -1.31
N LEU A 155 -2.36 17.84 -1.30
CA LEU A 155 -1.74 18.40 -2.52
C LEU A 155 -0.63 17.52 -3.10
N ALA A 156 0.08 16.78 -2.25
CA ALA A 156 1.14 15.85 -2.63
C ALA A 156 0.60 14.49 -3.14
N SER A 157 -0.65 14.17 -2.83
CA SER A 157 -1.27 12.88 -3.18
C SER A 157 -1.28 12.65 -4.70
N GLY A 158 -0.65 11.56 -5.13
CA GLY A 158 -0.48 11.23 -6.55
C GLY A 158 0.51 12.13 -7.31
N VAL A 159 1.28 12.96 -6.62
CA VAL A 159 2.34 13.82 -7.19
C VAL A 159 3.71 13.33 -6.79
N ILE A 160 3.94 13.16 -5.49
CA ILE A 160 5.15 12.56 -4.93
C ILE A 160 4.76 11.43 -3.97
N PRO A 161 5.55 10.36 -3.86
CA PRO A 161 5.32 9.32 -2.88
C PRO A 161 5.40 9.85 -1.44
N GLN A 162 4.46 9.44 -0.60
CA GLN A 162 4.39 9.81 0.81
C GLN A 162 4.38 8.55 1.67
N ILE A 163 5.33 8.42 2.59
CA ILE A 163 5.48 7.25 3.46
C ILE A 163 5.42 7.72 4.91
N SER A 164 4.62 7.04 5.73
CA SER A 164 4.50 7.32 7.16
C SER A 164 4.89 6.11 7.99
N ASP A 165 5.91 6.27 8.80
CA ASP A 165 6.43 5.25 9.69
C ASP A 165 6.06 5.58 11.13
N ILE A 166 5.36 4.67 11.79
CA ILE A 166 4.85 4.85 13.14
C ILE A 166 5.73 4.07 14.10
N PHE A 167 6.70 4.77 14.71
CA PHE A 167 7.69 4.16 15.62
C PHE A 167 7.36 4.37 17.10
N GLY A 168 6.19 4.93 17.36
CA GLY A 168 5.70 5.13 18.71
C GLY A 168 4.22 5.46 18.75
N PRO A 169 3.73 6.10 19.81
CA PRO A 169 2.38 6.62 19.84
C PRO A 169 2.11 7.59 18.70
N CYS A 170 0.93 7.47 18.09
CA CYS A 170 0.38 8.41 17.13
C CYS A 170 -1.11 8.58 17.44
N ALA A 171 -1.45 9.64 18.19
CA ALA A 171 -2.78 9.78 18.79
C ALA A 171 -3.45 11.10 18.40
N GLY A 172 -4.79 11.09 18.37
CA GLY A 172 -5.60 12.26 18.06
C GLY A 172 -5.38 12.78 16.64
N GLY A 173 -5.13 14.07 16.48
CA GLY A 173 -4.86 14.69 15.17
C GLY A 173 -3.68 14.07 14.40
N ALA A 174 -2.72 13.48 15.11
CA ALA A 174 -1.54 12.87 14.50
C ALA A 174 -1.85 11.70 13.54
N VAL A 175 -2.98 10.99 13.71
CA VAL A 175 -3.30 9.81 12.88
C VAL A 175 -3.78 10.14 11.47
N TYR A 176 -4.26 11.36 11.24
CA TYR A 176 -4.83 11.71 9.94
C TYR A 176 -3.77 11.89 8.86
N SER A 177 -2.62 12.49 9.18
CA SER A 177 -1.51 12.61 8.21
C SER A 177 -1.06 11.24 7.70
N PRO A 178 -0.74 10.22 8.54
CA PRO A 178 -0.45 8.87 8.06
C PRO A 178 -1.57 8.24 7.22
N ALA A 179 -2.83 8.47 7.58
CA ALA A 179 -3.97 7.95 6.83
C ALA A 179 -4.14 8.60 5.44
N LEU A 180 -3.60 9.81 5.24
CA LEU A 180 -3.58 10.53 3.97
C LEU A 180 -2.39 10.15 3.08
N THR A 181 -1.34 9.54 3.65
CA THR A 181 -0.14 9.12 2.89
C THR A 181 -0.36 7.82 2.12
N ASP A 182 0.55 7.48 1.21
CA ASP A 182 0.42 6.32 0.33
C ASP A 182 0.64 5.01 1.08
N PHE A 183 1.66 4.98 1.93
CA PHE A 183 2.02 3.80 2.72
C PHE A 183 2.21 4.15 4.20
N THR A 184 1.72 3.25 5.05
CA THR A 184 1.89 3.32 6.50
C THR A 184 2.56 2.05 6.99
N LEU A 185 3.63 2.19 7.77
CA LEU A 185 4.32 1.12 8.47
C LEU A 185 4.15 1.30 9.98
N MET A 186 3.91 0.23 10.70
CA MET A 186 3.80 0.24 12.17
C MET A 186 4.73 -0.77 12.81
N MET A 187 5.34 -0.35 13.93
CA MET A 187 6.13 -1.23 14.80
C MET A 187 5.22 -2.10 15.67
N GLU A 188 5.48 -3.39 15.73
CA GLU A 188 4.78 -4.29 16.65
C GLU A 188 5.11 -3.93 18.11
N ASN A 189 4.10 -3.95 18.97
CA ASN A 189 4.20 -3.72 20.44
C ASN A 189 4.66 -2.34 20.91
N THR A 190 5.15 -1.46 20.04
CA THR A 190 5.66 -0.13 20.43
C THR A 190 4.93 1.03 19.78
N SER A 191 4.18 0.79 18.71
CA SER A 191 3.42 1.82 18.00
C SER A 191 1.91 1.64 18.12
N TYR A 192 1.22 2.75 18.21
CA TYR A 192 -0.24 2.78 18.37
C TYR A 192 -0.82 3.93 17.59
N MET A 193 -1.91 3.67 16.87
CA MET A 193 -2.72 4.68 16.17
C MET A 193 -4.16 4.64 16.66
N PHE A 194 -4.67 5.73 17.21
CA PHE A 194 -6.08 5.86 17.58
C PHE A 194 -6.49 7.33 17.70
N LEU A 195 -7.77 7.63 17.43
CA LEU A 195 -8.31 8.98 17.59
C LEU A 195 -8.31 9.42 19.03
N THR A 196 -8.76 8.54 19.93
CA THR A 196 -8.80 8.77 21.37
C THR A 196 -8.26 7.56 22.10
N GLY A 197 -7.44 7.80 23.11
CA GLY A 197 -6.81 6.73 23.88
C GLY A 197 -7.78 5.96 24.79
N PRO A 198 -7.35 4.82 25.35
CA PRO A 198 -8.16 3.90 26.15
C PRO A 198 -8.94 4.56 27.29
N LYS A 199 -8.34 5.56 27.97
CA LYS A 199 -8.99 6.29 29.07
C LYS A 199 -10.24 7.04 28.61
N VAL A 200 -10.20 7.66 27.44
CA VAL A 200 -11.33 8.40 26.87
C VAL A 200 -12.39 7.42 26.36
N VAL A 201 -11.98 6.34 25.70
CA VAL A 201 -12.89 5.25 25.29
C VAL A 201 -13.67 4.74 26.50
N LYS A 202 -12.98 4.38 27.59
CA LYS A 202 -13.62 3.91 28.82
C LYS A 202 -14.60 4.92 29.42
N SER A 203 -14.26 6.21 29.40
CA SER A 203 -15.12 7.26 29.98
C SER A 203 -16.38 7.55 29.15
N VAL A 204 -16.32 7.35 27.81
CA VAL A 204 -17.41 7.70 26.89
C VAL A 204 -18.29 6.49 26.55
N THR A 205 -17.67 5.35 26.24
CA THR A 205 -18.39 4.14 25.79
C THR A 205 -18.52 3.06 26.86
N GLY A 206 -17.75 3.15 27.94
CA GLY A 206 -17.66 2.12 28.97
C GLY A 206 -16.78 0.93 28.61
N GLU A 207 -16.20 0.89 27.41
CA GLU A 207 -15.29 -0.19 26.99
C GLU A 207 -13.97 -0.13 27.75
N ASP A 208 -13.54 -1.27 28.28
CA ASP A 208 -12.22 -1.43 28.89
C ASP A 208 -11.27 -2.09 27.91
N VAL A 209 -10.40 -1.30 27.30
CA VAL A 209 -9.47 -1.73 26.25
C VAL A 209 -8.07 -1.18 26.55
N ASP A 210 -7.03 -1.92 26.21
CA ASP A 210 -5.66 -1.45 26.24
C ASP A 210 -5.24 -0.78 24.90
N GLN A 211 -4.04 -0.23 24.84
CA GLN A 211 -3.53 0.48 23.66
C GLN A 211 -3.35 -0.47 22.48
N GLU A 212 -2.84 -1.68 22.72
CA GLU A 212 -2.58 -2.67 21.67
C GLU A 212 -3.90 -3.17 21.03
N SER A 213 -4.87 -3.52 21.88
CA SER A 213 -6.19 -4.00 21.42
C SER A 213 -7.02 -2.91 20.75
N LEU A 214 -6.80 -1.63 21.10
CA LEU A 214 -7.51 -0.50 20.49
C LEU A 214 -6.92 -0.11 19.13
N GLY A 215 -5.61 0.02 19.03
CA GLY A 215 -4.96 0.58 17.86
C GLY A 215 -3.50 0.18 17.69
N GLY A 216 -3.10 -1.02 18.11
CA GLY A 216 -1.78 -1.57 17.84
C GLY A 216 -1.59 -2.01 16.39
N ALA A 217 -0.36 -2.34 16.04
CA ALA A 217 0.01 -2.79 14.69
C ALA A 217 -0.81 -4.00 14.23
N SER A 218 -1.11 -4.94 15.12
CA SER A 218 -1.94 -6.11 14.84
C SER A 218 -3.37 -5.73 14.42
N VAL A 219 -3.99 -4.76 15.09
CA VAL A 219 -5.35 -4.29 14.75
C VAL A 219 -5.37 -3.64 13.38
N HIS A 220 -4.43 -2.73 13.12
CA HIS A 220 -4.41 -1.97 11.86
C HIS A 220 -3.92 -2.78 10.67
N SER A 221 -3.13 -3.83 10.87
CA SER A 221 -2.70 -4.72 9.80
C SER A 221 -3.67 -5.86 9.48
N THR A 222 -4.62 -6.21 10.39
CA THR A 222 -5.51 -7.35 10.17
C THR A 222 -6.99 -6.99 10.07
N LYS A 223 -7.45 -5.94 10.81
CA LYS A 223 -8.87 -5.58 10.91
C LYS A 223 -9.22 -4.33 10.11
N SER A 224 -8.51 -3.22 10.33
CA SER A 224 -8.84 -1.95 9.68
C SER A 224 -8.20 -1.78 8.30
N GLY A 225 -7.04 -2.41 8.06
CA GLY A 225 -6.27 -2.25 6.83
C GLY A 225 -5.59 -0.88 6.68
N VAL A 226 -5.49 -0.09 7.76
CA VAL A 226 -4.80 1.22 7.73
C VAL A 226 -3.30 1.05 7.54
N THR A 227 -2.72 0.02 8.16
CA THR A 227 -1.29 -0.27 8.06
C THR A 227 -1.00 -1.20 6.91
N HIS A 228 -0.01 -0.84 6.09
CA HIS A 228 0.44 -1.60 4.94
C HIS A 228 1.55 -2.59 5.31
N PHE A 229 2.43 -2.21 6.22
CA PHE A 229 3.57 -3.02 6.66
C PHE A 229 3.68 -3.03 8.18
N THR A 230 4.17 -4.13 8.74
CA THR A 230 4.50 -4.25 10.17
C THR A 230 5.90 -4.80 10.31
N ALA A 231 6.66 -4.29 11.28
CA ALA A 231 8.00 -4.74 11.58
C ALA A 231 8.16 -5.00 13.08
N SER A 232 9.02 -5.95 13.43
CA SER A 232 9.31 -6.32 14.82
C SER A 232 10.43 -5.48 15.41
N THR A 233 11.33 -4.94 14.57
CA THR A 233 12.43 -4.06 14.96
C THR A 233 12.48 -2.80 14.09
N GLU A 234 13.06 -1.71 14.61
CA GLU A 234 13.17 -0.46 13.85
C GLU A 234 14.11 -0.61 12.64
N GLU A 235 15.12 -1.49 12.72
CA GLU A 235 16.02 -1.81 11.60
C GLU A 235 15.27 -2.53 10.48
N GLU A 236 14.41 -3.51 10.81
CA GLU A 236 13.57 -4.18 9.82
C GLU A 236 12.64 -3.18 9.13
N ALA A 237 12.02 -2.27 9.90
CA ALA A 237 11.19 -1.20 9.37
C ALA A 237 11.95 -0.31 8.39
N ILE A 238 13.13 0.16 8.76
CA ILE A 238 14.00 0.98 7.89
C ILE A 238 14.35 0.23 6.60
N GLN A 239 14.68 -1.06 6.70
CA GLN A 239 14.97 -1.86 5.51
C GLN A 239 13.75 -2.02 4.59
N MET A 240 12.54 -2.18 5.16
CA MET A 240 11.30 -2.22 4.39
C MET A 240 11.05 -0.91 3.63
N ILE A 241 11.32 0.25 4.26
CA ILE A 241 11.19 1.55 3.60
C ILE A 241 12.17 1.66 2.41
N LYS A 242 13.44 1.29 2.61
CA LYS A 242 14.45 1.29 1.53
C LYS A 242 14.02 0.38 0.39
N THR A 243 13.53 -0.82 0.70
CA THR A 243 12.99 -1.75 -0.29
C THR A 243 11.81 -1.15 -1.04
N LEU A 244 10.83 -0.55 -0.35
CA LEU A 244 9.70 0.12 -0.98
C LEU A 244 10.15 1.23 -1.94
N ILE A 245 11.08 2.09 -1.51
CA ILE A 245 11.64 3.17 -2.34
C ILE A 245 12.29 2.60 -3.62
N SER A 246 12.89 1.41 -3.57
CA SER A 246 13.51 0.79 -4.75
C SER A 246 12.51 0.38 -5.84
N TYR A 247 11.22 0.20 -5.50
CA TYR A 247 10.17 -0.18 -6.44
C TYR A 247 9.39 1.00 -7.03
N ILE A 248 9.35 2.15 -6.35
CA ILE A 248 8.52 3.28 -6.73
C ILE A 248 9.34 4.41 -7.39
N PRO A 249 8.76 5.17 -8.35
CA PRO A 249 9.48 6.28 -8.98
C PRO A 249 9.68 7.44 -8.02
N GLN A 250 10.46 8.44 -8.43
CA GLN A 250 10.72 9.64 -7.65
C GLN A 250 9.47 10.51 -7.50
N ASN A 251 8.65 10.57 -8.55
CA ASN A 251 7.41 11.34 -8.62
C ASN A 251 6.54 10.82 -9.79
N ASN A 252 5.37 11.42 -9.98
CA ASN A 252 4.41 11.04 -11.02
C ASN A 252 4.82 11.40 -12.46
N MET A 253 5.95 12.10 -12.65
CA MET A 253 6.47 12.44 -13.99
C MET A 253 7.52 11.44 -14.47
N GLU A 254 7.99 10.57 -13.59
CA GLU A 254 8.99 9.57 -13.90
C GLU A 254 8.36 8.19 -14.15
N GLU A 255 9.06 7.38 -14.92
CA GLU A 255 8.69 5.99 -15.18
C GLU A 255 9.02 5.11 -13.96
N ALA A 256 8.35 3.94 -13.88
CA ALA A 256 8.65 2.93 -12.87
C ALA A 256 10.14 2.54 -12.88
N PRO A 257 10.79 2.41 -11.72
CA PRO A 257 12.21 2.10 -11.63
C PRO A 257 12.57 0.82 -12.37
N ARG A 258 13.75 0.83 -13.01
CA ARG A 258 14.31 -0.32 -13.69
C ARG A 258 15.72 -0.62 -13.14
N VAL A 259 15.98 -1.89 -12.85
CA VAL A 259 17.27 -2.39 -12.41
C VAL A 259 17.84 -3.37 -13.44
N GLU A 260 19.13 -3.65 -13.38
CA GLU A 260 19.71 -4.75 -14.15
C GLU A 260 19.10 -6.08 -13.70
N CYS A 261 18.78 -6.94 -14.67
CA CYS A 261 18.16 -8.24 -14.41
C CYS A 261 18.94 -9.34 -15.13
N SER A 262 19.37 -10.34 -14.39
CA SER A 262 20.05 -11.52 -14.92
C SER A 262 19.08 -12.67 -15.24
N ASP A 263 17.84 -12.60 -14.74
CA ASP A 263 16.81 -13.62 -14.98
C ASP A 263 16.28 -13.54 -16.44
N PRO A 264 16.45 -14.57 -17.27
CA PRO A 264 16.14 -14.49 -18.67
C PRO A 264 14.67 -14.19 -18.96
N ILE A 265 14.40 -13.28 -19.90
CA ILE A 265 13.03 -12.95 -20.34
C ILE A 265 12.29 -14.19 -20.84
N ASN A 266 13.00 -15.09 -21.54
CA ASN A 266 12.44 -16.31 -22.14
C ASN A 266 12.53 -17.53 -21.22
N ARG A 267 12.79 -17.35 -19.94
CA ARG A 267 12.71 -18.43 -18.96
C ARG A 267 11.31 -19.00 -18.94
N MET A 268 11.22 -20.30 -19.14
CA MET A 268 9.99 -21.08 -19.02
C MET A 268 9.98 -21.79 -17.67
N GLU A 269 8.82 -21.86 -17.06
CA GLU A 269 8.65 -22.45 -15.74
C GLU A 269 7.70 -23.67 -15.84
N ASP A 270 8.29 -24.85 -16.04
CA ASP A 270 7.53 -26.09 -16.27
C ASP A 270 6.65 -26.49 -15.08
N SER A 271 7.00 -26.08 -13.86
CA SER A 271 6.19 -26.30 -12.66
C SER A 271 4.78 -25.71 -12.74
N LEU A 272 4.59 -24.66 -13.54
CA LEU A 272 3.29 -24.03 -13.74
C LEU A 272 2.32 -24.91 -14.56
N ASN A 273 2.81 -25.83 -15.37
CA ASN A 273 1.95 -26.73 -16.12
C ASN A 273 1.20 -27.74 -15.21
N GLU A 274 1.72 -27.96 -13.98
CA GLU A 274 1.19 -28.94 -13.03
C GLU A 274 0.65 -28.27 -11.75
N ILE A 275 0.66 -26.94 -11.66
CA ILE A 275 0.33 -26.24 -10.41
C ILE A 275 -1.15 -26.26 -10.07
N LEU A 276 -2.02 -26.32 -11.08
CA LEU A 276 -3.47 -26.40 -10.88
C LEU A 276 -3.89 -27.81 -10.54
N PRO A 277 -4.66 -28.01 -9.45
CA PRO A 277 -5.26 -29.31 -9.16
C PRO A 277 -6.25 -29.75 -10.25
N ASP A 278 -6.35 -31.05 -10.51
CA ASP A 278 -7.33 -31.63 -11.44
C ASP A 278 -8.78 -31.33 -11.01
N ASP A 279 -9.05 -31.33 -9.71
CA ASP A 279 -10.34 -30.91 -9.16
C ASP A 279 -10.42 -29.37 -9.12
N PRO A 280 -11.32 -28.74 -9.88
CA PRO A 280 -11.46 -27.29 -9.94
C PRO A 280 -11.89 -26.63 -8.62
N ASN A 281 -12.38 -27.43 -7.65
CA ASN A 281 -12.75 -26.93 -6.33
C ASN A 281 -11.60 -27.02 -5.32
N LYS A 282 -10.50 -27.66 -5.67
CA LYS A 282 -9.32 -27.75 -4.82
C LYS A 282 -8.49 -26.46 -4.90
N ALA A 283 -8.13 -25.94 -3.74
CA ALA A 283 -7.32 -24.73 -3.64
C ALA A 283 -5.85 -25.01 -4.00
N TYR A 284 -5.18 -24.00 -4.51
CA TYR A 284 -3.73 -23.93 -4.64
C TYR A 284 -3.24 -22.58 -4.14
N ASP A 285 -1.93 -22.43 -3.98
CA ASP A 285 -1.32 -21.22 -3.45
C ASP A 285 -0.82 -20.32 -4.58
N MET A 286 -1.43 -19.13 -4.73
CA MET A 286 -1.06 -18.17 -5.77
C MET A 286 0.36 -17.61 -5.60
N TYR A 287 0.93 -17.61 -4.39
CA TYR A 287 2.33 -17.19 -4.20
C TYR A 287 3.31 -18.03 -5.03
N LYS A 288 3.03 -19.32 -5.20
CA LYS A 288 3.84 -20.20 -6.04
C LYS A 288 3.84 -19.76 -7.51
N VAL A 289 2.71 -19.24 -8.00
CA VAL A 289 2.62 -18.70 -9.36
C VAL A 289 3.39 -17.37 -9.43
N ILE A 290 3.15 -16.46 -8.48
CA ILE A 290 3.81 -15.15 -8.45
C ILE A 290 5.32 -15.33 -8.46
N THR A 291 5.87 -16.08 -7.49
CA THR A 291 7.32 -16.29 -7.37
C THR A 291 7.93 -17.02 -8.57
N ALA A 292 7.16 -17.88 -9.24
CA ALA A 292 7.63 -18.57 -10.43
C ALA A 292 7.79 -17.65 -11.66
N VAL A 293 6.99 -16.57 -11.76
CA VAL A 293 6.97 -15.71 -12.95
C VAL A 293 7.76 -14.40 -12.81
N VAL A 294 7.94 -13.88 -11.60
CA VAL A 294 8.68 -12.64 -11.35
C VAL A 294 10.20 -12.83 -11.42
N ASP A 295 10.95 -11.75 -11.55
CA ASP A 295 12.41 -11.78 -11.55
C ASP A 295 12.93 -12.33 -10.22
N ASP A 296 13.82 -13.32 -10.30
CA ASP A 296 14.50 -13.97 -9.15
C ASP A 296 13.57 -14.48 -8.06
N GLY A 297 12.27 -14.59 -8.34
CA GLY A 297 11.24 -14.98 -7.36
C GLY A 297 10.93 -13.92 -6.30
N GLU A 298 11.44 -12.70 -6.48
CA GLU A 298 11.28 -11.61 -5.50
C GLU A 298 9.91 -10.93 -5.60
N PHE A 299 9.18 -10.94 -4.49
CA PHE A 299 7.86 -10.30 -4.37
C PHE A 299 7.76 -9.52 -3.06
N PHE A 300 7.52 -8.20 -3.15
CA PHE A 300 7.33 -7.32 -2.00
C PHE A 300 5.85 -7.05 -1.79
N GLU A 301 5.23 -7.86 -0.91
CA GLU A 301 3.79 -7.80 -0.66
C GLU A 301 3.38 -6.59 0.17
N VAL A 302 2.27 -5.96 -0.21
CA VAL A 302 1.61 -4.87 0.53
C VAL A 302 0.39 -5.42 1.25
N GLN A 303 0.23 -5.12 2.54
CA GLN A 303 -0.87 -5.59 3.40
C GLN A 303 -1.01 -7.13 3.45
N PRO A 304 0.05 -7.89 3.73
CA PRO A 304 0.00 -9.36 3.71
C PRO A 304 -0.96 -9.96 4.75
N LYS A 305 -1.26 -9.22 5.82
CA LYS A 305 -2.12 -9.65 6.91
C LYS A 305 -3.60 -9.26 6.73
N PHE A 306 -3.91 -8.34 5.79
CA PHE A 306 -5.25 -7.82 5.53
C PHE A 306 -5.82 -8.38 4.23
N ALA A 307 -7.13 -8.76 4.22
CA ALA A 307 -7.83 -9.26 3.04
C ALA A 307 -6.99 -10.28 2.24
N LYS A 308 -6.63 -11.40 2.87
CA LYS A 308 -5.71 -12.42 2.32
C LYS A 308 -6.24 -13.13 1.08
N ASN A 309 -7.51 -12.98 0.75
CA ASN A 309 -8.17 -13.47 -0.46
C ASN A 309 -7.75 -12.69 -1.73
N ILE A 310 -7.11 -11.53 -1.59
CA ILE A 310 -6.42 -10.81 -2.65
C ILE A 310 -4.99 -10.49 -2.22
N ILE A 311 -4.05 -10.70 -3.13
CA ILE A 311 -2.62 -10.39 -2.96
C ILE A 311 -2.31 -9.16 -3.78
N VAL A 312 -1.67 -8.16 -3.19
CA VAL A 312 -1.14 -7.00 -3.90
C VAL A 312 0.29 -6.73 -3.46
N GLY A 313 1.14 -6.30 -4.36
CA GLY A 313 2.53 -6.00 -4.03
C GLY A 313 3.35 -5.65 -5.26
N PHE A 314 4.62 -5.35 -5.02
CA PHE A 314 5.57 -4.99 -6.06
C PHE A 314 6.48 -6.17 -6.42
N ALA A 315 6.79 -6.26 -7.70
CA ALA A 315 7.75 -7.22 -8.25
C ALA A 315 8.49 -6.58 -9.43
N ARG A 316 9.34 -7.37 -10.09
CA ARG A 316 9.99 -6.94 -11.33
C ARG A 316 9.78 -7.96 -12.43
N PHE A 317 9.69 -7.46 -13.67
CA PHE A 317 9.77 -8.24 -14.89
C PHE A 317 10.82 -7.62 -15.80
N ASN A 318 11.89 -8.36 -16.10
CA ASN A 318 13.04 -7.85 -16.82
C ASN A 318 13.59 -6.54 -16.24
N GLY A 319 13.71 -6.52 -14.93
CA GLY A 319 14.19 -5.39 -14.13
C GLY A 319 13.20 -4.24 -13.93
N GLN A 320 12.09 -4.20 -14.65
CA GLN A 320 11.07 -3.14 -14.53
C GLN A 320 10.15 -3.41 -13.35
N SER A 321 9.98 -2.43 -12.47
CA SER A 321 9.01 -2.49 -11.38
C SER A 321 7.59 -2.56 -11.93
N VAL A 322 6.78 -3.45 -11.34
CA VAL A 322 5.35 -3.63 -11.64
C VAL A 322 4.56 -3.84 -10.37
N GLY A 323 3.27 -3.51 -10.40
CA GLY A 323 2.31 -3.89 -9.38
C GLY A 323 1.64 -5.22 -9.74
N ILE A 324 1.65 -6.17 -8.80
CA ILE A 324 0.92 -7.43 -8.91
C ILE A 324 -0.42 -7.31 -8.19
N VAL A 325 -1.49 -7.75 -8.84
CA VAL A 325 -2.82 -7.92 -8.22
C VAL A 325 -3.30 -9.33 -8.52
N ALA A 326 -3.46 -10.17 -7.50
CA ALA A 326 -3.79 -11.57 -7.70
C ALA A 326 -4.85 -12.06 -6.71
N ASN A 327 -5.74 -12.95 -7.14
CA ASN A 327 -6.63 -13.66 -6.23
C ASN A 327 -5.86 -14.77 -5.51
N GLN A 328 -6.20 -15.05 -4.24
CA GLN A 328 -5.60 -16.16 -3.49
C GLN A 328 -6.62 -17.30 -3.28
N PRO A 329 -6.59 -18.34 -4.11
CA PRO A 329 -7.56 -19.43 -4.00
C PRO A 329 -7.51 -20.21 -2.69
N SER A 330 -6.38 -20.21 -1.99
CA SER A 330 -6.25 -20.85 -0.67
C SER A 330 -6.94 -20.06 0.45
N CYS A 331 -7.39 -18.83 0.18
CA CYS A 331 -8.13 -17.99 1.11
C CYS A 331 -9.51 -17.65 0.53
N TYR A 332 -10.58 -18.18 1.11
CA TYR A 332 -11.97 -17.98 0.63
C TYR A 332 -12.14 -18.24 -0.88
N ALA A 333 -11.42 -19.23 -1.42
CA ALA A 333 -11.40 -19.56 -2.86
C ALA A 333 -11.08 -18.37 -3.80
N GLY A 334 -10.44 -17.31 -3.31
CA GLY A 334 -10.12 -16.12 -4.08
C GLY A 334 -11.30 -15.18 -4.36
N VAL A 335 -12.45 -15.35 -3.69
CA VAL A 335 -13.62 -14.44 -3.86
C VAL A 335 -13.24 -13.00 -3.49
N LEU A 336 -13.93 -12.03 -4.09
CA LEU A 336 -13.82 -10.64 -3.67
C LEU A 336 -14.84 -10.33 -2.59
N ASP A 337 -14.40 -9.69 -1.53
CA ASP A 337 -15.23 -9.11 -0.47
C ASP A 337 -14.98 -7.60 -0.38
N VAL A 338 -15.62 -6.95 0.58
CA VAL A 338 -15.45 -5.51 0.86
C VAL A 338 -13.98 -5.15 1.02
N ASN A 339 -13.25 -5.91 1.83
CA ASN A 339 -11.87 -5.59 2.16
C ASN A 339 -10.90 -5.88 1.01
N ALA A 340 -11.10 -6.97 0.27
CA ALA A 340 -10.34 -7.27 -0.93
C ALA A 340 -10.52 -6.20 -2.00
N SER A 341 -11.75 -5.72 -2.19
CA SER A 341 -12.05 -4.65 -3.13
C SER A 341 -11.35 -3.33 -2.76
N ARG A 342 -11.39 -2.95 -1.47
CA ARG A 342 -10.69 -1.75 -0.96
C ARG A 342 -9.18 -1.85 -1.13
N LYS A 343 -8.59 -2.98 -0.73
CA LYS A 343 -7.14 -3.25 -0.85
C LYS A 343 -6.70 -3.17 -2.31
N GLY A 344 -7.38 -3.89 -3.21
CA GLY A 344 -7.08 -3.89 -4.64
C GLY A 344 -7.24 -2.51 -5.27
N ALA A 345 -8.34 -1.80 -5.01
CA ALA A 345 -8.61 -0.48 -5.57
C ALA A 345 -7.54 0.55 -5.18
N ARG A 346 -7.17 0.61 -3.90
CA ARG A 346 -6.12 1.52 -3.41
C ARG A 346 -4.77 1.25 -4.09
N PHE A 347 -4.39 -0.03 -4.19
CA PHE A 347 -3.12 -0.42 -4.79
C PHE A 347 -3.06 -0.12 -6.30
N VAL A 348 -4.13 -0.44 -7.04
CA VAL A 348 -4.23 -0.12 -8.48
C VAL A 348 -4.14 1.39 -8.72
N ARG A 349 -4.82 2.20 -7.90
CA ARG A 349 -4.73 3.67 -8.02
C ARG A 349 -3.34 4.21 -7.72
N PHE A 350 -2.65 3.65 -6.74
CA PHE A 350 -1.25 4.02 -6.47
C PHE A 350 -0.36 3.70 -7.67
N CYS A 351 -0.46 2.49 -8.22
CA CYS A 351 0.31 2.10 -9.39
C CYS A 351 0.06 3.04 -10.57
N ASP A 352 -1.20 3.38 -10.85
CA ASP A 352 -1.54 4.29 -11.93
C ASP A 352 -1.03 5.71 -11.71
N ALA A 353 -1.14 6.24 -10.48
CA ALA A 353 -0.66 7.57 -10.13
C ALA A 353 0.87 7.71 -10.31
N PHE A 354 1.61 6.63 -10.15
CA PHE A 354 3.07 6.60 -10.21
C PHE A 354 3.66 5.79 -11.37
N ASN A 355 2.93 5.69 -12.49
CA ASN A 355 3.40 5.08 -13.75
C ASN A 355 3.92 3.64 -13.60
N ILE A 356 3.40 2.88 -12.63
CA ILE A 356 3.79 1.49 -12.38
C ILE A 356 2.85 0.58 -13.14
N PRO A 357 3.32 -0.22 -14.13
CA PRO A 357 2.49 -1.16 -14.85
C PRO A 357 1.84 -2.19 -13.91
N ILE A 358 0.66 -2.68 -14.29
CA ILE A 358 -0.11 -3.63 -13.48
C ILE A 358 -0.17 -4.99 -14.16
N VAL A 359 0.17 -6.03 -13.41
CA VAL A 359 -0.01 -7.43 -13.81
C VAL A 359 -1.05 -8.08 -12.91
N SER A 360 -2.14 -8.56 -13.50
CA SER A 360 -3.23 -9.22 -12.79
C SER A 360 -3.19 -10.73 -13.03
N LEU A 361 -3.18 -11.53 -11.96
CA LEU A 361 -3.27 -12.99 -12.00
C LEU A 361 -4.62 -13.41 -11.43
N VAL A 362 -5.50 -13.90 -12.30
CA VAL A 362 -6.93 -14.05 -12.00
C VAL A 362 -7.33 -15.49 -11.77
N ASP A 363 -7.89 -15.76 -10.61
CA ASP A 363 -8.66 -16.96 -10.29
C ASP A 363 -9.74 -16.57 -9.27
N VAL A 364 -10.89 -16.12 -9.77
CA VAL A 364 -11.96 -15.50 -8.96
C VAL A 364 -13.34 -16.07 -9.30
N PRO A 365 -13.99 -16.78 -8.35
CA PRO A 365 -15.31 -17.36 -8.59
C PRO A 365 -16.48 -16.37 -8.44
N GLY A 366 -16.23 -15.16 -7.93
CA GLY A 366 -17.27 -14.16 -7.73
C GLY A 366 -17.00 -13.21 -6.58
N PHE A 367 -18.00 -12.39 -6.25
CA PHE A 367 -18.05 -11.65 -5.00
C PHE A 367 -18.63 -12.53 -3.88
N LEU A 368 -18.15 -12.32 -2.65
CA LEU A 368 -18.66 -13.03 -1.47
C LEU A 368 -20.12 -12.64 -1.22
N PRO A 369 -21.08 -13.58 -1.26
CA PRO A 369 -22.49 -13.27 -1.00
C PRO A 369 -22.77 -13.17 0.50
N GLY A 370 -23.91 -12.57 0.83
CA GLY A 370 -24.48 -12.58 2.18
C GLY A 370 -24.72 -11.18 2.75
N THR A 371 -25.64 -11.12 3.72
CA THR A 371 -26.10 -9.87 4.33
C THR A 371 -24.96 -9.07 4.95
N GLY A 372 -23.95 -9.75 5.53
CA GLY A 372 -22.76 -9.09 6.08
C GLY A 372 -21.96 -8.32 5.03
N GLN A 373 -21.90 -8.80 3.79
CA GLN A 373 -21.24 -8.09 2.69
C GLN A 373 -22.13 -6.97 2.14
N GLU A 374 -23.40 -7.25 1.91
CA GLU A 374 -24.36 -6.26 1.40
C GLU A 374 -24.50 -5.06 2.34
N TYR A 375 -24.63 -5.30 3.65
CA TYR A 375 -24.74 -4.24 4.66
C TYR A 375 -23.44 -3.44 4.85
N ASN A 376 -22.29 -4.04 4.55
CA ASN A 376 -20.99 -3.37 4.53
C ASN A 376 -20.63 -2.83 3.13
N ALA A 377 -21.63 -2.64 2.26
CA ALA A 377 -21.51 -1.96 0.98
C ALA A 377 -20.57 -2.64 -0.03
N VAL A 378 -20.64 -3.97 -0.18
CA VAL A 378 -19.84 -4.71 -1.16
C VAL A 378 -20.01 -4.17 -2.59
N ILE A 379 -21.22 -3.69 -2.95
CA ILE A 379 -21.48 -3.07 -4.25
C ILE A 379 -20.64 -1.81 -4.45
N LEU A 380 -20.60 -0.93 -3.44
CA LEU A 380 -19.82 0.31 -3.47
C LEU A 380 -18.32 0.01 -3.60
N HIS A 381 -17.80 -0.89 -2.77
CA HIS A 381 -16.38 -1.22 -2.76
C HIS A 381 -15.95 -2.05 -3.98
N GLY A 382 -16.82 -2.91 -4.50
CA GLY A 382 -16.62 -3.56 -5.79
C GLY A 382 -16.55 -2.54 -6.93
N ALA A 383 -17.41 -1.51 -6.90
CA ALA A 383 -17.37 -0.39 -7.85
C ALA A 383 -16.10 0.46 -7.70
N GLN A 384 -15.51 0.58 -6.51
CA GLN A 384 -14.20 1.23 -6.34
C GLN A 384 -13.09 0.49 -7.10
N LEU A 385 -13.04 -0.84 -6.99
CA LEU A 385 -12.05 -1.66 -7.71
C LEU A 385 -12.26 -1.56 -9.23
N LEU A 386 -13.51 -1.63 -9.68
CA LEU A 386 -13.86 -1.44 -11.08
C LEU A 386 -13.41 -0.06 -11.58
N TYR A 387 -13.69 0.98 -10.81
CA TYR A 387 -13.30 2.36 -11.13
C TYR A 387 -11.77 2.50 -11.25
N ALA A 388 -11.02 1.94 -10.29
CA ALA A 388 -9.57 1.98 -10.29
C ALA A 388 -8.97 1.36 -11.57
N TYR A 389 -9.42 0.17 -11.95
CA TYR A 389 -8.97 -0.47 -13.20
C TYR A 389 -9.41 0.26 -14.46
N GLY A 390 -10.65 0.79 -14.47
CA GLY A 390 -11.20 1.50 -15.63
C GLY A 390 -10.55 2.85 -15.87
N GLU A 391 -10.13 3.54 -14.80
CA GLU A 391 -9.44 4.83 -14.88
C GLU A 391 -7.95 4.68 -15.15
N ALA A 392 -7.33 3.57 -14.73
CA ALA A 392 -5.89 3.36 -14.87
C ALA A 392 -5.41 3.40 -16.33
N THR A 393 -4.40 4.24 -16.57
CA THR A 393 -3.79 4.53 -17.88
C THR A 393 -2.47 3.81 -18.11
N VAL A 394 -1.84 3.28 -17.06
CA VAL A 394 -0.60 2.49 -17.14
C VAL A 394 -0.78 1.21 -17.95
N PRO A 395 0.30 0.59 -18.48
CA PRO A 395 0.24 -0.73 -19.06
C PRO A 395 -0.41 -1.74 -18.12
N LYS A 396 -1.39 -2.50 -18.64
CA LYS A 396 -2.13 -3.53 -17.90
C LYS A 396 -2.06 -4.86 -18.63
N VAL A 397 -1.57 -5.90 -17.94
CA VAL A 397 -1.50 -7.27 -18.44
C VAL A 397 -2.28 -8.16 -17.48
N THR A 398 -3.25 -8.91 -17.99
CA THR A 398 -4.03 -9.86 -17.20
C THR A 398 -3.81 -11.29 -17.69
N VAL A 399 -3.61 -12.22 -16.79
CA VAL A 399 -3.57 -13.67 -17.06
C VAL A 399 -4.65 -14.34 -16.23
N THR A 400 -5.62 -14.95 -16.89
CA THR A 400 -6.65 -15.76 -16.23
C THR A 400 -6.16 -17.20 -16.14
N LEU A 401 -5.97 -17.69 -14.92
CA LEU A 401 -5.41 -19.02 -14.66
C LEU A 401 -6.50 -20.10 -14.66
N ARG A 402 -7.61 -19.82 -13.97
CA ARG A 402 -8.70 -20.78 -13.80
C ARG A 402 -10.05 -20.05 -13.82
N LYS A 403 -10.70 -19.81 -12.68
CA LYS A 403 -12.04 -19.20 -12.62
C LYS A 403 -12.00 -17.70 -12.87
N SER A 404 -12.98 -17.20 -13.62
CA SER A 404 -13.19 -15.76 -13.81
C SER A 404 -14.66 -15.51 -14.12
N TYR A 405 -15.50 -15.34 -13.08
CA TYR A 405 -16.95 -15.37 -13.23
C TYR A 405 -17.62 -14.02 -12.92
N GLY A 406 -18.64 -13.71 -13.71
CA GLY A 406 -19.57 -12.61 -13.49
C GLY A 406 -18.91 -11.24 -13.31
N GLY A 407 -19.41 -10.46 -12.35
CA GLY A 407 -18.89 -9.12 -12.07
C GLY A 407 -17.43 -9.10 -11.63
N SER A 408 -16.96 -10.15 -10.95
CA SER A 408 -15.56 -10.23 -10.52
C SER A 408 -14.57 -10.39 -11.68
N HIS A 409 -14.98 -11.06 -12.79
CA HIS A 409 -14.22 -11.04 -14.06
C HIS A 409 -13.96 -9.62 -14.52
N ILE A 410 -15.00 -8.77 -14.45
CA ILE A 410 -14.89 -7.39 -14.95
C ILE A 410 -13.93 -6.58 -14.10
N VAL A 411 -14.06 -6.63 -12.76
CA VAL A 411 -13.29 -5.79 -11.85
C VAL A 411 -11.83 -6.23 -11.67
N MET A 412 -11.46 -7.42 -12.14
CA MET A 412 -10.07 -7.92 -12.09
C MET A 412 -9.27 -7.63 -13.38
N GLY A 413 -9.65 -6.61 -14.13
CA GLY A 413 -8.89 -6.17 -15.29
C GLY A 413 -9.19 -6.98 -16.56
N CYS A 414 -10.45 -7.05 -16.99
CA CYS A 414 -10.83 -7.67 -18.24
C CYS A 414 -10.52 -6.78 -19.47
N LYS A 415 -10.56 -7.35 -20.66
CA LYS A 415 -10.31 -6.64 -21.92
C LYS A 415 -11.29 -5.49 -22.16
N GLN A 416 -12.57 -5.69 -21.80
CA GLN A 416 -13.62 -4.69 -21.98
C GLN A 416 -13.44 -3.49 -21.05
N LEU A 417 -12.74 -3.66 -19.91
CA LEU A 417 -12.35 -2.57 -19.01
C LEU A 417 -10.96 -1.99 -19.37
N ARG A 418 -10.60 -2.06 -20.66
CA ARG A 418 -9.38 -1.46 -21.24
C ARG A 418 -8.06 -2.02 -20.70
N THR A 419 -8.02 -3.29 -20.31
CA THR A 419 -6.75 -3.97 -20.12
C THR A 419 -6.10 -4.24 -21.48
N ASP A 420 -4.81 -3.93 -21.58
CA ASP A 420 -4.12 -3.91 -22.87
C ASP A 420 -3.87 -5.32 -23.42
N MET A 421 -3.34 -6.21 -22.56
CA MET A 421 -3.06 -7.61 -22.91
C MET A 421 -3.78 -8.54 -21.95
N ASN A 422 -4.57 -9.46 -22.52
CA ASN A 422 -5.31 -10.47 -21.77
C ASN A 422 -4.94 -11.86 -22.28
N TYR A 423 -4.35 -12.66 -21.40
CA TYR A 423 -4.03 -14.07 -21.66
C TYR A 423 -4.87 -14.98 -20.77
N ALA A 424 -5.05 -16.21 -21.23
CA ALA A 424 -5.69 -17.25 -20.41
C ALA A 424 -4.91 -18.55 -20.49
N TRP A 425 -4.90 -19.32 -19.41
CA TRP A 425 -4.44 -20.69 -19.44
C TRP A 425 -5.52 -21.61 -20.05
N PRO A 426 -5.17 -22.81 -20.54
CA PRO A 426 -6.15 -23.73 -21.14
C PRO A 426 -7.28 -24.13 -20.18
N ASN A 427 -7.01 -24.14 -18.87
CA ASN A 427 -7.97 -24.43 -17.79
C ASN A 427 -8.84 -23.23 -17.38
N ALA A 428 -8.71 -22.08 -18.06
CA ALA A 428 -9.45 -20.88 -17.69
C ALA A 428 -10.95 -21.05 -18.04
N GLU A 429 -11.79 -20.69 -17.08
CA GLU A 429 -13.24 -20.69 -17.20
C GLU A 429 -13.73 -19.23 -17.10
N ILE A 430 -14.05 -18.64 -18.25
CA ILE A 430 -14.51 -17.24 -18.35
C ILE A 430 -16.00 -17.24 -18.69
N ALA A 431 -16.86 -17.02 -17.69
CA ALA A 431 -18.30 -17.15 -17.83
C ALA A 431 -19.10 -16.20 -16.93
N VAL A 432 -20.41 -16.10 -17.15
CA VAL A 432 -21.30 -15.31 -16.28
C VAL A 432 -21.34 -15.89 -14.87
N MET A 433 -21.33 -17.21 -14.74
CA MET A 433 -21.26 -17.96 -13.46
C MET A 433 -20.74 -19.37 -13.73
N GLY A 434 -20.37 -20.09 -12.67
CA GLY A 434 -19.98 -21.50 -12.78
C GLY A 434 -21.12 -22.38 -13.29
N ALA A 435 -20.77 -23.50 -13.96
CA ALA A 435 -21.72 -24.36 -14.67
C ALA A 435 -22.88 -24.84 -13.77
N SER A 436 -22.60 -25.29 -12.55
CA SER A 436 -23.66 -25.76 -11.63
C SER A 436 -24.67 -24.66 -11.29
N GLY A 437 -24.21 -23.43 -11.05
CA GLY A 437 -25.09 -22.30 -10.79
C GLY A 437 -25.94 -21.93 -12.02
N ALA A 438 -25.32 -21.91 -13.20
CA ALA A 438 -26.01 -21.58 -14.44
C ALA A 438 -27.11 -22.61 -14.76
N VAL A 439 -26.80 -23.89 -14.66
CA VAL A 439 -27.74 -24.98 -14.93
C VAL A 439 -28.88 -25.02 -13.91
N ALA A 440 -28.59 -24.73 -12.64
CA ALA A 440 -29.62 -24.61 -11.61
C ALA A 440 -30.65 -23.52 -11.92
N VAL A 441 -30.22 -22.43 -12.60
CA VAL A 441 -31.14 -21.36 -13.04
C VAL A 441 -31.86 -21.73 -14.33
N LEU A 442 -31.13 -22.22 -15.33
CA LEU A 442 -31.65 -22.47 -16.68
C LEU A 442 -32.64 -23.62 -16.72
N TYR A 443 -32.35 -24.70 -15.99
CA TYR A 443 -33.06 -25.98 -16.09
C TYR A 443 -33.84 -26.36 -14.81
N ALA A 444 -34.11 -25.39 -13.93
CA ALA A 444 -34.82 -25.63 -12.65
C ALA A 444 -36.20 -26.29 -12.80
N LYS A 445 -36.89 -26.04 -13.90
CA LYS A 445 -38.22 -26.61 -14.18
C LYS A 445 -38.11 -28.00 -14.77
N GLU A 446 -37.25 -28.17 -15.75
CA GLU A 446 -37.02 -29.45 -16.45
C GLU A 446 -36.48 -30.52 -15.50
N ALA A 447 -35.57 -30.14 -14.60
CA ALA A 447 -35.00 -31.04 -13.60
C ALA A 447 -36.06 -31.64 -12.67
N LYS A 448 -37.13 -30.87 -12.33
CA LYS A 448 -38.23 -31.36 -11.50
C LYS A 448 -39.10 -32.39 -12.19
N GLY A 449 -39.09 -32.46 -13.52
CA GLY A 449 -39.84 -33.41 -14.34
C GLY A 449 -39.01 -34.59 -14.82
N ALA A 450 -37.70 -34.60 -14.59
CA ALA A 450 -36.81 -35.69 -15.03
C ALA A 450 -36.95 -36.94 -14.16
N GLU A 451 -36.77 -38.10 -14.73
CA GLU A 451 -36.77 -39.38 -14.01
C GLU A 451 -35.64 -39.44 -12.96
N ASP A 452 -34.43 -38.94 -13.32
CA ASP A 452 -33.32 -38.72 -12.38
C ASP A 452 -32.85 -37.27 -12.48
N PRO A 453 -33.33 -36.38 -11.56
CA PRO A 453 -32.96 -34.98 -11.55
C PRO A 453 -31.45 -34.76 -11.40
N LYS A 454 -30.73 -35.62 -10.68
CA LYS A 454 -29.29 -35.46 -10.46
C LYS A 454 -28.48 -35.79 -11.71
N ALA A 455 -28.82 -36.90 -12.38
CA ALA A 455 -28.18 -37.26 -13.64
C ALA A 455 -28.45 -36.24 -14.72
N PHE A 456 -29.70 -35.76 -14.82
CA PHE A 456 -30.08 -34.69 -15.75
C PHE A 456 -29.27 -33.39 -15.53
N MET A 457 -29.16 -32.94 -14.27
CA MET A 457 -28.40 -31.75 -13.93
C MET A 457 -26.92 -31.92 -14.23
N ALA A 458 -26.33 -33.09 -13.93
CA ALA A 458 -24.92 -33.35 -14.23
C ALA A 458 -24.63 -33.35 -15.73
N GLU A 459 -25.54 -33.90 -16.57
CA GLU A 459 -25.45 -33.84 -18.03
C GLU A 459 -25.47 -32.37 -18.52
N LYS A 460 -26.39 -31.57 -18.02
CA LYS A 460 -26.50 -30.14 -18.39
C LYS A 460 -25.34 -29.30 -17.90
N GLU A 461 -24.76 -29.63 -16.73
CA GLU A 461 -23.53 -29.00 -16.24
C GLU A 461 -22.36 -29.27 -17.20
N GLN A 462 -22.24 -30.50 -17.68
CA GLN A 462 -21.20 -30.86 -18.64
C GLN A 462 -21.41 -30.12 -19.97
N GLU A 463 -22.64 -30.13 -20.51
CA GLU A 463 -22.98 -29.38 -21.73
C GLU A 463 -22.66 -27.88 -21.60
N TYR A 464 -23.02 -27.27 -20.47
CA TYR A 464 -22.76 -25.85 -20.21
C TYR A 464 -21.26 -25.57 -20.11
N SER A 465 -20.54 -26.45 -19.40
CA SER A 465 -19.09 -26.37 -19.23
C SER A 465 -18.37 -26.43 -20.57
N ASP A 466 -18.73 -27.40 -21.42
CA ASP A 466 -18.13 -27.56 -22.76
C ASP A 466 -18.39 -26.35 -23.67
N LEU A 467 -19.55 -25.70 -23.52
CA LEU A 467 -19.92 -24.55 -24.32
C LEU A 467 -19.29 -23.25 -23.83
N PHE A 468 -19.27 -23.00 -22.53
CA PHE A 468 -19.01 -21.65 -21.96
C PHE A 468 -17.86 -21.59 -20.95
N ALA A 469 -17.59 -22.68 -20.20
CA ALA A 469 -16.55 -22.66 -19.19
C ALA A 469 -15.18 -23.05 -19.77
N ASN A 470 -14.76 -22.35 -20.81
CA ASN A 470 -13.46 -22.54 -21.45
C ASN A 470 -12.94 -21.21 -22.02
N PRO A 471 -11.62 -21.05 -22.23
CA PRO A 471 -11.05 -19.79 -22.70
C PRO A 471 -11.36 -19.51 -24.18
N TYR A 472 -11.68 -20.53 -24.96
CA TYR A 472 -11.84 -20.39 -26.41
C TYR A 472 -13.11 -19.63 -26.80
N GLN A 473 -14.15 -19.65 -25.96
CA GLN A 473 -15.32 -18.79 -26.19
C GLN A 473 -14.96 -17.32 -26.02
N ALA A 474 -14.20 -16.96 -25.00
CA ALA A 474 -13.73 -15.59 -24.81
C ALA A 474 -12.77 -15.18 -25.95
N ALA A 475 -11.89 -16.07 -26.40
CA ALA A 475 -10.99 -15.84 -27.53
C ALA A 475 -11.76 -15.61 -28.84
N LYS A 476 -12.81 -16.37 -29.08
CA LYS A 476 -13.66 -16.23 -30.28
C LYS A 476 -14.25 -14.82 -30.43
N TYR A 477 -14.55 -14.17 -29.34
CA TYR A 477 -15.08 -12.81 -29.33
C TYR A 477 -14.01 -11.72 -29.14
N GLY A 478 -12.73 -12.09 -29.07
CA GLY A 478 -11.63 -11.15 -28.86
C GLY A 478 -11.57 -10.58 -27.42
N TYR A 479 -12.12 -11.30 -26.45
CA TYR A 479 -12.09 -10.90 -25.03
C TYR A 479 -10.80 -11.32 -24.32
N ILE A 480 -10.03 -12.21 -24.93
CA ILE A 480 -8.64 -12.51 -24.61
C ILE A 480 -7.82 -12.49 -25.90
N ASP A 481 -6.54 -12.14 -25.77
CA ASP A 481 -5.63 -12.01 -26.93
C ASP A 481 -5.01 -13.35 -27.31
N ASP A 482 -4.80 -14.25 -26.33
CA ASP A 482 -4.25 -15.58 -26.59
C ASP A 482 -4.53 -16.56 -25.46
N VAL A 483 -4.58 -17.85 -25.79
CA VAL A 483 -4.54 -18.95 -24.83
C VAL A 483 -3.12 -19.47 -24.77
N ILE A 484 -2.48 -19.39 -23.61
CA ILE A 484 -1.04 -19.63 -23.44
C ILE A 484 -0.76 -20.88 -22.60
N GLU A 485 0.33 -21.60 -22.90
CA GLU A 485 0.84 -22.64 -22.00
C GLU A 485 1.23 -21.99 -20.65
N PRO A 486 0.85 -22.56 -19.49
CA PRO A 486 1.19 -21.99 -18.19
C PRO A 486 2.68 -21.68 -18.01
N ARG A 487 3.58 -22.56 -18.46
CA ARG A 487 5.03 -22.36 -18.38
C ARG A 487 5.53 -21.11 -19.10
N ASN A 488 4.79 -20.59 -20.10
CA ASN A 488 5.15 -19.41 -20.88
C ASN A 488 4.70 -18.10 -20.23
N THR A 489 4.07 -18.12 -19.07
CA THR A 489 3.42 -16.96 -18.44
C THR A 489 4.40 -15.81 -18.25
N ARG A 490 5.59 -16.05 -17.67
CA ARG A 490 6.62 -15.02 -17.54
C ARG A 490 6.99 -14.38 -18.88
N PHE A 491 7.32 -15.20 -19.86
CA PHE A 491 7.70 -14.74 -21.20
C PHE A 491 6.64 -13.85 -21.83
N ARG A 492 5.36 -14.27 -21.73
CA ARG A 492 4.23 -13.52 -22.30
C ARG A 492 4.00 -12.19 -21.57
N ILE A 493 4.14 -12.15 -20.25
CA ILE A 493 4.06 -10.91 -19.48
C ILE A 493 5.20 -9.97 -19.87
N CYS A 494 6.46 -10.42 -19.89
CA CYS A 494 7.60 -9.60 -20.29
C CYS A 494 7.43 -9.01 -21.70
N ARG A 495 6.96 -9.84 -22.66
CA ARG A 495 6.69 -9.40 -24.04
C ARG A 495 5.54 -8.38 -24.10
N GLY A 496 4.45 -8.62 -23.35
CA GLY A 496 3.32 -7.69 -23.25
C GLY A 496 3.74 -6.33 -22.71
N LEU A 497 4.48 -6.31 -21.60
CA LEU A 497 5.01 -5.08 -21.01
C LEU A 497 5.94 -4.33 -21.98
N ALA A 498 6.83 -5.05 -22.68
CA ALA A 498 7.73 -4.45 -23.67
C ALA A 498 6.97 -3.83 -24.85
N GLN A 499 5.90 -4.46 -25.33
CA GLN A 499 5.04 -3.91 -26.40
C GLN A 499 4.31 -2.64 -25.95
N LEU A 500 4.04 -2.52 -24.66
CA LEU A 500 3.30 -1.41 -24.05
C LEU A 500 4.20 -0.30 -23.50
N ALA A 501 5.52 -0.40 -23.63
CA ALA A 501 6.49 0.52 -23.04
C ALA A 501 6.25 2.00 -23.40
N CYS A 502 5.72 2.26 -24.60
CA CYS A 502 5.40 3.62 -25.05
C CYS A 502 3.90 3.94 -24.98
N LYS A 503 3.12 3.18 -24.20
CA LYS A 503 1.68 3.41 -24.06
C LYS A 503 1.40 4.82 -23.56
N LYS A 504 0.53 5.55 -24.28
CA LYS A 504 -0.02 6.82 -23.84
C LYS A 504 -1.53 6.77 -23.98
N GLN A 505 -2.23 7.01 -22.89
CA GLN A 505 -3.68 7.04 -22.84
C GLN A 505 -4.13 8.30 -22.10
N ASN A 506 -4.86 9.16 -22.79
CA ASN A 506 -5.45 10.36 -22.20
C ASN A 506 -6.87 10.06 -21.72
N LEU A 507 -7.18 10.53 -20.53
CA LEU A 507 -8.54 10.56 -20.00
C LEU A 507 -9.19 11.91 -20.31
N PRO A 508 -10.55 11.97 -20.35
CA PRO A 508 -11.25 13.26 -20.44
C PRO A 508 -10.80 14.20 -19.32
N ALA A 509 -10.60 15.48 -19.65
CA ALA A 509 -10.22 16.50 -18.67
C ALA A 509 -11.31 16.65 -17.60
N LYS A 510 -10.90 16.64 -16.33
CA LYS A 510 -11.77 16.80 -15.17
C LYS A 510 -10.97 17.39 -14.00
N LYS A 511 -11.63 18.05 -13.04
CA LYS A 511 -10.94 18.50 -11.82
C LYS A 511 -10.43 17.29 -11.01
N HIS A 512 -11.28 16.31 -10.82
CA HIS A 512 -11.01 15.02 -10.20
C HIS A 512 -12.13 14.05 -10.56
N GLY A 513 -11.93 12.74 -10.35
CA GLY A 513 -12.99 11.75 -10.50
C GLY A 513 -13.94 11.72 -9.30
N CYS A 514 -15.22 11.41 -9.54
CA CYS A 514 -16.17 11.07 -8.48
C CYS A 514 -16.14 9.54 -8.29
N MET A 515 -15.03 9.04 -7.74
CA MET A 515 -14.91 7.63 -7.40
C MET A 515 -15.90 7.30 -6.27
N PRO A 516 -16.60 6.15 -6.30
CA PRO A 516 -17.39 5.67 -5.16
C PRO A 516 -16.51 5.60 -3.90
N MET A 517 -16.97 6.15 -2.75
CA MET A 517 -16.20 6.18 -1.50
C MET A 517 -16.94 5.48 -0.37
#